data_375a18414e1ff62c74e74a52bd8e7820
#
_entry.id   375a18414e1ff62c74e74a52bd8e7820
#
_cell.length_a   1.000
_cell.length_b   1.000
_cell.length_c   1.000
_cell.angle_alpha   90.00
_cell.angle_beta   90.00
_cell.angle_gamma   90.00
#
_symmetry.space_group_name_H-M   'P 1'
#
loop_
_entity.id
_entity.type
_entity.pdbx_description
1 polymer ?
#
loop_
_entity_poly.entity_id
_entity_poly.type
_entity_poly.pdbx_seq_one_letter_code
_entity_poly.pdbx_strand_id
1 'polypeptide(L)'
;MQTVLPNLFFYLLATMILVSAVLTITRRNAVHAVIWLVTTLLGVAGLFLHQQAEFLAAVQVLVYIGGITVLFLFVIMLVNLDEAARQRQFNRQWTIALVCAAILLVEFGYFIYKGTDSFYFAQPAGGSLQPNTQLIALALYRDYMLPFEIASLLLLVAMIGAVVMAKKDL
;
A
#
# COMPACT_ATOMS: atom_id res chain seq x y z
N MET A 1 5.20 21.37 23.90
CA MET A 1 5.39 21.76 22.48
C MET A 1 6.06 20.67 21.64
N GLN A 2 6.88 19.78 22.22
CA GLN A 2 7.59 18.70 21.49
C GLN A 2 6.70 17.54 20.97
N THR A 3 5.53 17.33 21.54
CA THR A 3 4.60 16.26 21.12
C THR A 3 3.56 16.69 20.08
N VAL A 4 3.35 17.99 19.90
CA VAL A 4 2.30 18.52 19.00
C VAL A 4 2.74 18.53 17.54
N LEU A 5 4.00 18.84 17.26
CA LEU A 5 4.56 18.89 15.91
C LEU A 5 4.56 17.53 15.19
N PRO A 6 5.06 16.41 15.80
CA PRO A 6 5.02 15.10 15.14
C PRO A 6 3.59 14.63 14.92
N ASN A 7 2.66 14.88 15.85
CA ASN A 7 1.26 14.52 15.68
C ASN A 7 0.59 15.32 14.55
N LEU A 8 0.90 16.62 14.43
CA LEU A 8 0.38 17.44 13.34
C LEU A 8 0.82 16.93 11.97
N PHE A 9 2.10 16.57 11.83
CA PHE A 9 2.65 16.04 10.60
C PHE A 9 2.00 14.70 10.23
N PHE A 10 1.80 13.81 11.21
CA PHE A 10 1.07 12.57 11.03
C PHE A 10 -0.35 12.79 10.50
N TYR A 11 -1.12 13.68 11.13
CA TYR A 11 -2.50 13.97 10.71
C TYR A 11 -2.56 14.61 9.32
N LEU A 12 -1.57 15.42 8.96
CA LEU A 12 -1.48 16.01 7.62
C LEU A 12 -1.26 14.91 6.57
N LEU A 13 -0.30 14.00 6.79
CA LEU A 13 -0.06 12.88 5.89
C LEU A 13 -1.27 11.95 5.82
N ALA A 14 -1.86 11.61 6.95
CA ALA A 14 -3.04 10.74 7.00
C ALA A 14 -4.21 11.34 6.21
N THR A 15 -4.48 12.63 6.38
CA THR A 15 -5.54 13.33 5.63
C THR A 15 -5.23 13.35 4.14
N MET A 16 -4.00 13.65 3.76
CA MET A 16 -3.56 13.63 2.36
C MET A 16 -3.76 12.25 1.73
N ILE A 17 -3.39 11.18 2.43
CA ILE A 17 -3.55 9.78 1.96
C ILE A 17 -5.03 9.46 1.78
N LEU A 18 -5.87 9.74 2.77
CA LEU A 18 -7.30 9.43 2.71
C LEU A 18 -8.00 10.19 1.59
N VAL A 19 -7.73 11.48 1.45
CA VAL A 19 -8.32 12.30 0.38
C VAL A 19 -7.87 11.82 -0.99
N SER A 20 -6.58 11.58 -1.18
CA SER A 20 -6.07 11.11 -2.48
C SER A 20 -6.53 9.69 -2.80
N ALA A 21 -6.69 8.79 -1.81
CA ALA A 21 -7.24 7.46 -2.00
C ALA A 21 -8.71 7.50 -2.45
N VAL A 22 -9.53 8.36 -1.83
CA VAL A 22 -10.93 8.57 -2.25
C VAL A 22 -11.00 9.16 -3.65
N LEU A 23 -10.11 10.10 -3.98
CA LEU A 23 -10.04 10.66 -5.33
C LEU A 23 -9.60 9.63 -6.37
N THR A 24 -8.72 8.68 -6.02
CA THR A 24 -8.31 7.58 -6.90
C THR A 24 -9.50 6.77 -7.38
N ILE A 25 -10.42 6.41 -6.49
CA ILE A 25 -11.59 5.56 -6.82
C ILE A 25 -12.77 6.33 -7.40
N THR A 26 -12.84 7.65 -7.19
CA THR A 26 -13.97 8.48 -7.64
C THR A 26 -13.74 9.12 -9.01
N ARG A 27 -12.50 9.19 -9.50
CA ARG A 27 -12.20 9.79 -10.80
C ARG A 27 -12.60 8.89 -11.95
N ARG A 28 -13.36 9.44 -12.91
CA ARG A 28 -13.77 8.73 -14.14
C ARG A 28 -12.61 8.52 -15.12
N ASN A 29 -11.67 9.47 -15.16
CA ASN A 29 -10.51 9.37 -16.04
C ASN A 29 -9.44 8.53 -15.35
N ALA A 30 -9.05 7.41 -15.99
CA ALA A 30 -8.09 6.45 -15.45
C ALA A 30 -6.70 7.06 -15.21
N VAL A 31 -6.23 7.96 -16.09
CA VAL A 31 -4.94 8.64 -15.90
C VAL A 31 -4.96 9.53 -14.66
N HIS A 32 -6.03 10.29 -14.46
CA HIS A 32 -6.18 11.09 -13.24
C HIS A 32 -6.28 10.23 -11.98
N ALA A 33 -6.95 9.08 -12.06
CA ALA A 33 -7.02 8.13 -10.96
C ALA A 33 -5.62 7.63 -10.55
N VAL A 34 -4.76 7.30 -11.52
CA VAL A 34 -3.38 6.87 -11.24
C VAL A 34 -2.52 7.99 -10.67
N ILE A 35 -2.69 9.24 -11.11
CA ILE A 35 -1.98 10.38 -10.51
C ILE A 35 -2.34 10.52 -9.02
N TRP A 36 -3.61 10.37 -8.66
CA TRP A 36 -4.03 10.37 -7.26
C TRP A 36 -3.52 9.15 -6.49
N LEU A 37 -3.44 7.98 -7.15
CA LEU A 37 -2.82 6.78 -6.57
C LEU A 37 -1.34 7.03 -6.25
N VAL A 38 -0.57 7.62 -7.15
CA VAL A 38 0.83 8.01 -6.91
C VAL A 38 0.93 8.93 -5.70
N THR A 39 0.04 9.92 -5.60
CA THR A 39 0.00 10.85 -4.45
C THR A 39 -0.27 10.11 -3.14
N THR A 40 -1.19 9.15 -3.15
CA THR A 40 -1.48 8.28 -1.99
C THR A 40 -0.23 7.48 -1.58
N LEU A 41 0.43 6.84 -2.54
CA LEU A 41 1.62 6.02 -2.29
C LEU A 41 2.80 6.85 -1.79
N LEU A 42 2.97 8.09 -2.28
CA LEU A 42 3.96 9.04 -1.75
C LEU A 42 3.66 9.42 -0.31
N GLY A 43 2.39 9.64 0.02
CA GLY A 43 1.97 9.87 1.40
C GLY A 43 2.31 8.70 2.33
N VAL A 44 2.08 7.46 1.85
CA VAL A 44 2.46 6.24 2.60
C VAL A 44 3.97 6.15 2.80
N ALA A 45 4.78 6.47 1.77
CA ALA A 45 6.23 6.55 1.92
C ALA A 45 6.64 7.59 2.98
N GLY A 46 5.95 8.73 3.01
CA GLY A 46 6.12 9.76 4.05
C GLY A 46 5.78 9.26 5.46
N LEU A 47 4.74 8.43 5.61
CA LEU A 47 4.43 7.79 6.89
C LEU A 47 5.51 6.80 7.33
N PHE A 48 6.08 6.02 6.40
CA PHE A 48 7.21 5.14 6.73
C PHE A 48 8.41 5.94 7.23
N LEU A 49 8.75 7.06 6.59
CA LEU A 49 9.81 7.95 7.07
C LEU A 49 9.48 8.53 8.45
N HIS A 50 8.23 8.94 8.67
CA HIS A 50 7.80 9.45 9.97
C HIS A 50 7.96 8.41 11.10
N GLN A 51 7.81 7.12 10.77
CA GLN A 51 7.99 6.01 11.69
C GLN A 51 9.43 5.48 11.74
N GLN A 52 10.42 6.19 11.18
CA GLN A 52 11.83 5.78 11.14
C GLN A 52 12.06 4.48 10.35
N ALA A 53 11.13 4.10 9.46
CA ALA A 53 11.23 2.92 8.61
C ALA A 53 11.80 3.30 7.23
N GLU A 54 13.02 3.79 7.19
CA GLU A 54 13.67 4.35 5.99
C GLU A 54 13.76 3.34 4.84
N PHE A 55 14.09 2.09 5.16
CA PHE A 55 14.16 1.03 4.15
C PHE A 55 12.80 0.79 3.48
N LEU A 56 11.72 0.73 4.27
CA LEU A 56 10.37 0.56 3.73
C LEU A 56 9.95 1.75 2.87
N ALA A 57 10.30 2.96 3.27
CA ALA A 57 10.04 4.16 2.48
C ALA A 57 10.74 4.10 1.12
N ALA A 58 12.01 3.69 1.10
CA ALA A 58 12.76 3.54 -0.15
C ALA A 58 12.14 2.47 -1.06
N VAL A 59 11.77 1.30 -0.52
CA VAL A 59 11.09 0.23 -1.27
C VAL A 59 9.74 0.71 -1.80
N GLN A 60 8.97 1.45 -1.00
CA GLN A 60 7.69 2.02 -1.41
C GLN A 60 7.85 2.92 -2.65
N VAL A 61 8.86 3.78 -2.66
CA VAL A 61 9.10 4.67 -3.82
C VAL A 61 9.64 3.89 -5.02
N LEU A 62 10.64 3.03 -4.83
CA LEU A 62 11.30 2.34 -5.94
C LEU A 62 10.42 1.29 -6.59
N VAL A 63 9.75 0.45 -5.79
CA VAL A 63 8.97 -0.68 -6.31
C VAL A 63 7.53 -0.28 -6.61
N TYR A 64 6.81 0.31 -5.64
CA TYR A 64 5.39 0.61 -5.83
C TYR A 64 5.15 1.80 -6.76
N ILE A 65 5.85 2.90 -6.56
CA ILE A 65 5.66 4.09 -7.39
C ILE A 65 6.43 3.94 -8.70
N GLY A 66 7.72 3.59 -8.63
CA GLY A 66 8.61 3.51 -9.78
C GLY A 66 8.34 2.32 -10.69
N GLY A 67 8.22 1.11 -10.13
CA GLY A 67 8.01 -0.11 -10.91
C GLY A 67 6.54 -0.33 -11.28
N ILE A 68 5.73 -0.62 -10.25
CA ILE A 68 4.37 -1.13 -10.45
C ILE A 68 3.43 -0.06 -11.00
N THR A 69 3.42 1.15 -10.42
CA THR A 69 2.46 2.19 -10.83
C THR A 69 2.79 2.76 -12.20
N VAL A 70 4.06 2.90 -12.56
CA VAL A 70 4.46 3.33 -13.90
C VAL A 70 4.06 2.29 -14.94
N LEU A 71 4.29 0.98 -14.66
CA LEU A 71 3.82 -0.09 -15.53
C LEU A 71 2.30 -0.08 -15.69
N PHE A 72 1.57 0.10 -14.58
CA PHE A 72 0.12 0.21 -14.58
C PHE A 72 -0.37 1.40 -15.42
N LEU A 73 0.30 2.55 -15.32
CA LEU A 73 -0.02 3.72 -16.13
C LEU A 73 0.14 3.44 -17.63
N PHE A 74 1.21 2.75 -18.04
CA PHE A 74 1.38 2.35 -19.44
C PHE A 74 0.27 1.40 -19.90
N VAL A 75 -0.12 0.43 -19.07
CA VAL A 75 -1.18 -0.52 -19.40
C VAL A 75 -2.51 0.19 -19.62
N ILE A 76 -2.90 1.11 -18.75
CA ILE A 76 -4.18 1.83 -18.89
C ILE A 76 -4.19 2.81 -20.07
N MET A 77 -3.02 3.29 -20.50
CA MET A 77 -2.92 4.12 -21.72
C MET A 77 -3.04 3.28 -23.00
N LEU A 78 -2.61 2.01 -22.97
CA LEU A 78 -2.68 1.11 -24.12
C LEU A 78 -4.05 0.44 -24.28
N VAL A 79 -4.77 0.25 -23.17
CA VAL A 79 -6.11 -0.38 -23.17
C VAL A 79 -7.17 0.68 -23.46
N ASN A 80 -8.06 0.39 -24.43
CA ASN A 80 -9.22 1.23 -24.68
C ASN A 80 -10.25 1.05 -23.57
N LEU A 81 -10.25 1.98 -22.61
CA LEU A 81 -11.13 1.95 -21.43
C LEU A 81 -12.53 2.54 -21.70
N ASP A 82 -12.79 3.10 -22.90
CA ASP A 82 -14.08 3.72 -23.21
C ASP A 82 -15.22 2.70 -23.20
N GLU A 83 -14.95 1.46 -23.53
CA GLU A 83 -15.91 0.36 -23.49
C GLU A 83 -16.22 -0.10 -22.06
N ALA A 84 -15.21 -0.13 -21.20
CA ALA A 84 -15.37 -0.44 -19.78
C ALA A 84 -16.09 0.68 -19.01
N ALA A 85 -15.87 1.94 -19.39
CA ALA A 85 -16.53 3.10 -18.78
C ALA A 85 -18.07 3.17 -19.09
N ARG A 86 -18.53 2.49 -20.12
CA ARG A 86 -19.96 2.39 -20.48
C ARG A 86 -20.73 1.33 -19.70
N GLN A 87 -20.03 0.40 -19.03
CA GLN A 87 -20.68 -0.59 -18.18
C GLN A 87 -21.24 0.05 -16.91
N ARG A 88 -22.41 -0.44 -16.45
CA ARG A 88 -23.02 0.05 -15.21
C ARG A 88 -22.09 -0.20 -14.03
N GLN A 89 -21.61 0.87 -13.40
CA GLN A 89 -20.67 0.82 -12.27
C GLN A 89 -21.26 0.18 -11.00
N PHE A 90 -22.59 0.22 -10.85
CA PHE A 90 -23.26 -0.33 -9.67
C PHE A 90 -24.03 -1.60 -10.01
N ASN A 91 -23.63 -2.71 -9.43
CA ASN A 91 -24.40 -3.94 -9.46
C ASN A 91 -25.62 -3.80 -8.54
N ARG A 92 -26.69 -4.57 -8.80
CA ARG A 92 -27.94 -4.58 -8.01
C ARG A 92 -27.69 -4.89 -6.51
N GLN A 93 -26.52 -5.45 -6.18
CA GLN A 93 -26.12 -5.86 -4.82
C GLN A 93 -25.30 -4.80 -4.05
N TRP A 94 -25.20 -3.57 -4.54
CA TRP A 94 -24.41 -2.51 -3.89
C TRP A 94 -24.86 -2.23 -2.45
N THR A 95 -26.15 -2.40 -2.15
CA THR A 95 -26.70 -2.22 -0.80
C THR A 95 -26.18 -3.27 0.18
N ILE A 96 -26.08 -4.53 -0.25
CA ILE A 96 -25.51 -5.62 0.57
C ILE A 96 -24.02 -5.35 0.82
N ALA A 97 -23.30 -4.94 -0.20
CA ALA A 97 -21.89 -4.57 -0.06
C ALA A 97 -21.67 -3.41 0.93
N LEU A 98 -22.53 -2.41 0.90
CA LEU A 98 -22.49 -1.27 1.82
C LEU A 98 -22.76 -1.69 3.27
N VAL A 99 -23.75 -2.56 3.50
CA VAL A 99 -24.05 -3.10 4.82
C VAL A 99 -22.89 -3.94 5.35
N CYS A 100 -22.31 -4.83 4.52
CA CYS A 100 -21.13 -5.61 4.92
C CYS A 100 -19.93 -4.71 5.24
N ALA A 101 -19.69 -3.67 4.43
CA ALA A 101 -18.62 -2.71 4.67
C ALA A 101 -18.83 -1.93 5.98
N ALA A 102 -20.06 -1.54 6.29
CA ALA A 102 -20.40 -0.87 7.55
C ALA A 102 -20.18 -1.77 8.75
N ILE A 103 -20.59 -3.05 8.68
CA ILE A 103 -20.35 -4.04 9.74
C ILE A 103 -18.85 -4.21 9.99
N LEU A 104 -18.05 -4.41 8.94
CA LEU A 104 -16.60 -4.53 9.04
C LEU A 104 -15.96 -3.27 9.67
N LEU A 105 -16.44 -2.10 9.30
CA LEU A 105 -15.92 -0.84 9.84
C LEU A 105 -16.22 -0.70 11.34
N VAL A 106 -17.42 -1.09 11.77
CA VAL A 106 -17.80 -1.12 13.20
C VAL A 106 -16.98 -2.16 13.96
N GLU A 107 -16.80 -3.35 13.40
CA GLU A 107 -16.00 -4.42 13.99
C GLU A 107 -14.54 -4.01 14.13
N PHE A 108 -13.96 -3.41 13.10
CA PHE A 108 -12.60 -2.87 13.16
C PHE A 108 -12.46 -1.75 14.20
N GLY A 109 -13.43 -0.83 14.25
CA GLY A 109 -13.49 0.22 15.27
C GLY A 109 -13.55 -0.32 16.69
N TYR A 110 -14.36 -1.37 16.90
CA TYR A 110 -14.46 -2.06 18.18
C TYR A 110 -13.14 -2.75 18.58
N PHE A 111 -12.49 -3.42 17.64
CA PHE A 111 -11.18 -4.04 17.87
C PHE A 111 -10.10 -3.01 18.22
N ILE A 112 -10.07 -1.87 17.53
CA ILE A 112 -9.13 -0.79 17.86
C ILE A 112 -9.41 -0.25 19.25
N TYR A 113 -10.68 0.04 19.56
CA TYR A 113 -11.08 0.56 20.88
C TYR A 113 -10.71 -0.38 22.03
N LYS A 114 -10.99 -1.68 21.86
CA LYS A 114 -10.68 -2.69 22.88
C LYS A 114 -9.20 -3.07 22.91
N GLY A 115 -8.52 -2.94 21.79
CA GLY A 115 -7.09 -3.28 21.63
C GLY A 115 -6.14 -2.24 22.23
N THR A 116 -6.59 -0.99 22.43
CA THR A 116 -5.74 0.05 23.04
C THR A 116 -5.21 -0.32 24.42
N ASP A 117 -5.95 -1.11 25.18
CA ASP A 117 -5.52 -1.58 26.50
C ASP A 117 -4.68 -2.87 26.46
N SER A 118 -4.74 -3.62 25.36
CA SER A 118 -4.07 -4.92 25.20
C SER A 118 -2.84 -4.88 24.32
N PHE A 119 -2.77 -3.92 23.40
CA PHE A 119 -1.58 -3.69 22.59
C PHE A 119 -0.61 -2.77 23.32
N TYR A 120 0.15 -3.32 24.24
CA TYR A 120 1.43 -2.74 24.58
C TYR A 120 2.31 -2.82 23.32
N PHE A 121 2.25 -1.79 22.49
CA PHE A 121 3.32 -1.57 21.52
C PHE A 121 4.59 -1.46 22.36
N ALA A 122 5.40 -2.50 22.35
CA ALA A 122 6.71 -2.43 22.94
C ALA A 122 7.36 -1.14 22.45
N GLN A 123 7.62 -0.22 23.38
CA GLN A 123 8.36 0.99 23.01
C GLN A 123 9.61 0.51 22.26
N PRO A 124 9.93 1.10 21.11
CA PRO A 124 11.14 0.72 20.40
C PRO A 124 12.26 0.77 21.42
N ALA A 125 12.89 -0.35 21.71
CA ALA A 125 14.04 -0.43 22.58
C ALA A 125 14.99 0.67 22.13
N GLY A 126 15.28 1.61 23.00
CA GLY A 126 15.89 2.92 22.73
C GLY A 126 16.91 2.83 21.63
N GLY A 127 16.76 3.67 20.64
CA GLY A 127 17.42 3.72 19.33
C GLY A 127 18.62 2.83 19.16
N SER A 128 18.48 1.73 18.46
CA SER A 128 19.64 0.96 18.03
C SER A 128 20.50 1.89 17.17
N LEU A 129 21.76 2.04 17.53
CA LEU A 129 22.76 2.81 16.76
C LEU A 129 23.00 2.21 15.35
N GLN A 130 22.34 1.09 15.04
CA GLN A 130 22.45 0.41 13.75
C GLN A 130 21.43 0.97 12.75
N PRO A 131 21.85 1.20 11.49
CA PRO A 131 20.95 1.62 10.42
C PRO A 131 19.79 0.64 10.25
N ASN A 132 18.58 1.15 10.03
CA ASN A 132 17.35 0.36 9.85
C ASN A 132 17.51 -0.74 8.79
N THR A 133 18.23 -0.47 7.71
CA THR A 133 18.51 -1.42 6.62
C THR A 133 19.33 -2.64 7.12
N GLN A 134 20.31 -2.42 8.00
CA GLN A 134 21.11 -3.52 8.54
C GLN A 134 20.30 -4.41 9.47
N LEU A 135 19.44 -3.82 10.30
CA LEU A 135 18.54 -4.58 11.19
C LEU A 135 17.59 -5.46 10.40
N ILE A 136 17.00 -4.93 9.34
CA ILE A 136 16.11 -5.69 8.45
C ILE A 136 16.87 -6.80 7.75
N ALA A 137 18.07 -6.53 7.23
CA ALA A 137 18.89 -7.54 6.59
C ALA A 137 19.25 -8.68 7.55
N LEU A 138 19.67 -8.36 8.78
CA LEU A 138 19.99 -9.37 9.79
C LEU A 138 18.75 -10.21 10.16
N ALA A 139 17.62 -9.58 10.40
CA ALA A 139 16.37 -10.29 10.69
C ALA A 139 15.98 -11.22 9.52
N LEU A 140 16.08 -10.74 8.28
CA LEU A 140 15.68 -11.48 7.09
C LEU A 140 16.55 -12.73 6.88
N TYR A 141 17.87 -12.60 7.01
CA TYR A 141 18.81 -13.70 6.74
C TYR A 141 19.06 -14.61 7.95
N ARG A 142 18.71 -14.18 9.17
CA ARG A 142 18.91 -14.97 10.39
C ARG A 142 17.62 -15.61 10.88
N ASP A 143 16.58 -14.81 11.02
CA ASP A 143 15.34 -15.25 11.69
C ASP A 143 14.23 -15.64 10.68
N TYR A 144 14.24 -15.01 9.49
CA TYR A 144 13.23 -15.19 8.43
C TYR A 144 13.80 -15.74 7.11
N MET A 145 14.84 -16.54 7.18
CA MET A 145 15.50 -17.09 5.98
C MET A 145 14.56 -17.97 5.14
N LEU A 146 13.77 -18.83 5.78
CA LEU A 146 12.78 -19.69 5.09
C LEU A 146 11.71 -18.90 4.35
N PRO A 147 10.99 -17.95 4.97
CA PRO A 147 10.06 -17.06 4.26
C PRO A 147 10.73 -16.30 3.11
N PHE A 148 11.98 -15.87 3.26
CA PHE A 148 12.73 -15.20 2.22
C PHE A 148 13.00 -16.10 1.01
N GLU A 149 13.38 -17.35 1.25
CA GLU A 149 13.60 -18.35 0.18
C GLU A 149 12.30 -18.65 -0.59
N ILE A 150 11.19 -18.84 0.14
CA ILE A 150 9.87 -19.06 -0.46
C ILE A 150 9.45 -17.85 -1.30
N ALA A 151 9.67 -16.64 -0.82
CA ALA A 151 9.36 -15.41 -1.56
C ALA A 151 10.19 -15.30 -2.85
N SER A 152 11.47 -15.70 -2.82
CA SER A 152 12.34 -15.69 -4.00
C SER A 152 11.86 -16.67 -5.07
N LEU A 153 11.43 -17.87 -4.67
CA LEU A 153 10.84 -18.88 -5.58
C LEU A 153 9.51 -18.35 -6.16
N LEU A 154 8.69 -17.71 -5.35
CA LEU A 154 7.43 -17.11 -5.81
C LEU A 154 7.67 -16.04 -6.88
N LEU A 155 8.66 -15.17 -6.66
CA LEU A 155 9.06 -14.16 -7.65
C LEU A 155 9.55 -14.78 -8.96
N LEU A 156 10.34 -15.86 -8.87
CA LEU A 156 10.81 -16.58 -10.04
C LEU A 156 9.63 -17.16 -10.84
N VAL A 157 8.70 -17.83 -10.16
CA VAL A 157 7.51 -18.42 -10.79
C VAL A 157 6.62 -17.33 -11.40
N ALA A 158 6.44 -16.19 -10.71
CA ALA A 158 5.69 -15.07 -11.23
C ALA A 158 6.32 -14.48 -12.51
N MET A 159 7.65 -14.37 -12.54
CA MET A 159 8.37 -13.89 -13.72
C MET A 159 8.21 -14.86 -14.91
N ILE A 160 8.37 -16.16 -14.69
CA ILE A 160 8.16 -17.18 -15.73
C ILE A 160 6.71 -17.14 -16.21
N GLY A 161 5.75 -17.07 -15.28
CA GLY A 161 4.32 -17.00 -15.62
C GLY A 161 3.99 -15.76 -16.45
N ALA A 162 4.53 -14.61 -16.12
CA ALA A 162 4.34 -13.38 -16.89
C ALA A 162 4.88 -13.52 -18.34
N VAL A 163 6.06 -14.09 -18.51
CA VAL A 163 6.66 -14.33 -19.84
C VAL A 163 5.83 -15.32 -20.66
N VAL A 164 5.39 -16.42 -20.04
CA VAL A 164 4.57 -17.44 -20.72
C VAL A 164 3.22 -16.87 -21.17
N MET A 165 2.58 -16.06 -20.32
CA MET A 165 1.29 -15.44 -20.64
C MET A 165 1.42 -14.31 -21.68
N ALA A 166 2.55 -13.61 -21.74
CA ALA A 166 2.79 -12.54 -22.71
C ALA A 166 3.12 -13.10 -24.12
N LYS A 167 3.59 -14.32 -24.22
CA LYS A 167 3.96 -14.95 -25.51
C LYS A 167 2.70 -15.31 -26.30
N LYS A 168 2.55 -14.74 -27.48
CA LYS A 168 1.36 -14.86 -28.32
C LYS A 168 1.29 -16.18 -29.16
N ASP A 169 2.44 -16.82 -29.37
CA ASP A 169 2.58 -18.08 -30.12
C ASP A 169 3.29 -19.12 -29.24
N LEU A 170 2.59 -20.16 -28.90
CA LEU A 170 3.11 -21.44 -28.45
C LEU A 170 2.88 -22.47 -29.53
#